data_def33a60ea2b7093d17f2e89c4e6160d
#
_entry.id   def33a60ea2b7093d17f2e89c4e6160d
#
_cell.length_a   1.000
_cell.length_b   1.000
_cell.length_c   1.000
_cell.angle_alpha   90.00
_cell.angle_beta   90.00
_cell.angle_gamma   90.00
#
_symmetry.space_group_name_H-M   'P 1'
#
loop_
_entity.id
_entity.type
_entity.pdbx_description
1 polymer ?
#
loop_
_entity_poly.entity_id
_entity_poly.type
_entity_poly.pdbx_seq_one_letter_code
_entity_poly.pdbx_strand_id
1 'polypeptide(L)'
;MNSTVRLFADDCLLYKEINSETDQEELQNDIENLRKWAEKWGMKFNATKCQILQIKPKNRTFIYKMGGVPLQVVTDCLYLGVNLSHDLSWKNHKNQITKKASSTVGFLRRNLRNCPQNCKKLAYCSLVRSKLEYAATVWDPFTQNEIDKLERVQRQAARFIKNDYRSRDPGCVTKMLEDLNLPLLETRRREQRLKLLAKIHTNRLPALPPSNFLKPANLSRRRIKLKTHQDFEF
;
A
#
# COMPACT_ATOMS: atom_id res chain seq x y z
N MET A 1 -24.54 4.63 15.00
CA MET A 1 -23.41 3.73 14.69
C MET A 1 -22.19 4.22 15.45
N ASN A 2 -21.61 3.33 16.24
CA ASN A 2 -20.40 3.64 17.07
C ASN A 2 -19.10 3.23 16.37
N SER A 3 -19.24 2.46 15.29
CA SER A 3 -18.10 2.03 14.45
C SER A 3 -17.80 3.03 13.33
N THR A 4 -16.56 3.04 12.85
CA THR A 4 -16.19 3.89 11.73
C THR A 4 -16.45 3.18 10.40
N VAL A 5 -17.17 3.85 9.50
CA VAL A 5 -17.47 3.37 8.14
C VAL A 5 -16.66 4.17 7.11
N ARG A 6 -16.10 3.48 6.14
CA ARG A 6 -15.46 4.05 4.96
C ARG A 6 -16.05 3.41 3.71
N LEU A 7 -16.49 4.23 2.78
CA LEU A 7 -17.04 3.80 1.50
C LEU A 7 -16.13 4.24 0.37
N PHE A 8 -15.91 3.34 -0.58
CA PHE A 8 -15.21 3.64 -1.83
C PHE A 8 -15.88 2.85 -2.96
N ALA A 9 -16.64 3.53 -3.79
CA ALA A 9 -17.51 2.91 -4.80
C ALA A 9 -18.43 1.86 -4.13
N ASP A 10 -18.34 0.61 -4.54
CA ASP A 10 -19.06 -0.54 -3.99
C ASP A 10 -18.37 -1.19 -2.78
N ASP A 11 -17.12 -0.83 -2.49
CA ASP A 11 -16.39 -1.34 -1.34
C ASP A 11 -16.79 -0.59 -0.05
N CYS A 12 -17.13 -1.36 1.00
CA CYS A 12 -17.45 -0.85 2.32
C CYS A 12 -16.48 -1.45 3.36
N LEU A 13 -15.82 -0.58 4.12
CA LEU A 13 -14.99 -0.95 5.26
C LEU A 13 -15.66 -0.44 6.55
N LEU A 14 -15.96 -1.36 7.46
CA LEU A 14 -16.43 -1.07 8.81
C LEU A 14 -15.36 -1.52 9.80
N TYR A 15 -14.95 -0.65 10.72
CA TYR A 15 -13.96 -1.01 11.73
C TYR A 15 -14.23 -0.35 13.09
N LYS A 16 -13.82 -1.06 14.13
CA LYS A 16 -13.92 -0.64 15.54
C LYS A 16 -12.79 -1.26 16.35
N GLU A 17 -12.28 -0.52 17.32
CA GLU A 17 -11.39 -1.07 18.34
C GLU A 17 -12.22 -1.89 19.33
N ILE A 18 -11.77 -3.11 19.64
CA ILE A 18 -12.48 -4.05 20.53
C ILE A 18 -11.68 -4.23 21.80
N ASN A 19 -12.17 -3.64 22.89
CA ASN A 19 -11.57 -3.75 24.21
C ASN A 19 -12.43 -4.58 25.17
N SER A 20 -13.75 -4.67 24.92
CA SER A 20 -14.76 -5.32 25.76
C SER A 20 -15.72 -6.18 24.93
N GLU A 21 -16.54 -6.98 25.61
CA GLU A 21 -17.66 -7.71 24.99
C GLU A 21 -18.72 -6.76 24.44
N THR A 22 -18.95 -5.65 25.13
CA THR A 22 -19.88 -4.59 24.67
C THR A 22 -19.45 -4.02 23.32
N ASP A 23 -18.14 -3.85 23.07
CA ASP A 23 -17.65 -3.38 21.77
C ASP A 23 -17.93 -4.37 20.64
N GLN A 24 -17.91 -5.68 20.96
CA GLN A 24 -18.27 -6.73 19.99
C GLN A 24 -19.75 -6.69 19.62
N GLU A 25 -20.62 -6.53 20.63
CA GLU A 25 -22.06 -6.39 20.43
C GLU A 25 -22.40 -5.11 19.65
N GLU A 26 -21.74 -4.00 19.97
CA GLU A 26 -21.90 -2.75 19.23
C GLU A 26 -21.49 -2.90 17.76
N LEU A 27 -20.35 -3.56 17.48
CA LEU A 27 -19.93 -3.82 16.12
C LEU A 27 -20.92 -4.73 15.39
N GLN A 28 -21.46 -5.77 16.07
CA GLN A 28 -22.51 -6.63 15.52
C GLN A 28 -23.78 -5.83 15.17
N ASN A 29 -24.19 -4.95 16.06
CA ASN A 29 -25.36 -4.08 15.84
C ASN A 29 -25.12 -3.12 14.67
N ASP A 30 -23.91 -2.58 14.54
CA ASP A 30 -23.55 -1.69 13.45
C ASP A 30 -23.50 -2.41 12.10
N ILE A 31 -23.09 -3.68 12.05
CA ILE A 31 -23.18 -4.54 10.84
C ILE A 31 -24.65 -4.68 10.40
N GLU A 32 -25.56 -4.97 11.33
CA GLU A 32 -26.98 -5.08 11.00
C GLU A 32 -27.63 -3.74 10.63
N ASN A 33 -27.21 -2.65 11.26
CA ASN A 33 -27.67 -1.31 10.89
C ASN A 33 -27.22 -0.93 9.46
N LEU A 34 -26.00 -1.28 9.10
CA LEU A 34 -25.48 -1.05 7.75
C LEU A 34 -26.23 -1.89 6.71
N ARG A 35 -26.55 -3.17 7.03
CA ARG A 35 -27.38 -4.02 6.17
C ARG A 35 -28.76 -3.40 5.94
N LYS A 36 -29.46 -3.00 7.03
CA LYS A 36 -30.78 -2.36 6.95
C LYS A 36 -30.75 -1.04 6.16
N TRP A 37 -29.68 -0.25 6.33
CA TRP A 37 -29.47 0.95 5.55
C TRP A 37 -29.36 0.65 4.06
N ALA A 38 -28.56 -0.34 3.68
CA ALA A 38 -28.42 -0.73 2.28
C ALA A 38 -29.76 -1.19 1.67
N GLU A 39 -30.52 -2.02 2.40
CA GLU A 39 -31.86 -2.48 1.96
C GLU A 39 -32.83 -1.32 1.75
N LYS A 40 -32.82 -0.31 2.63
CA LYS A 40 -33.65 0.89 2.47
C LYS A 40 -33.37 1.64 1.16
N TRP A 41 -32.13 1.57 0.66
CA TRP A 41 -31.71 2.20 -0.59
C TRP A 41 -31.72 1.23 -1.79
N GLY A 42 -32.35 0.07 -1.67
CA GLY A 42 -32.42 -0.93 -2.75
C GLY A 42 -31.08 -1.63 -3.05
N MET A 43 -30.11 -1.53 -2.13
CA MET A 43 -28.82 -2.19 -2.24
C MET A 43 -28.79 -3.46 -1.39
N LYS A 44 -27.91 -4.40 -1.73
CA LYS A 44 -27.76 -5.64 -0.97
C LYS A 44 -26.30 -6.02 -0.82
N PHE A 45 -25.86 -6.19 0.42
CA PHE A 45 -24.54 -6.76 0.69
C PHE A 45 -24.50 -8.26 0.38
N ASN A 46 -23.43 -8.72 -0.22
CA ASN A 46 -23.19 -10.14 -0.39
C ASN A 46 -22.42 -10.68 0.83
N ALA A 47 -23.16 -11.25 1.78
CA ALA A 47 -22.60 -11.77 3.03
C ALA A 47 -21.49 -12.83 2.81
N THR A 48 -21.57 -13.61 1.72
CA THR A 48 -20.57 -14.64 1.42
C THR A 48 -19.22 -14.06 0.94
N LYS A 49 -19.21 -12.79 0.50
CA LYS A 49 -17.99 -12.04 0.15
C LYS A 49 -17.51 -11.13 1.29
N CYS A 50 -18.35 -10.90 2.31
CA CYS A 50 -17.94 -10.12 3.46
C CYS A 50 -17.00 -10.93 4.34
N GLN A 51 -15.94 -10.27 4.79
CA GLN A 51 -14.86 -10.90 5.57
C GLN A 51 -14.59 -10.12 6.84
N ILE A 52 -14.22 -10.81 7.89
CA ILE A 52 -13.77 -10.23 9.16
C ILE A 52 -12.25 -10.42 9.26
N LEU A 53 -11.52 -9.31 9.33
CA LEU A 53 -10.10 -9.31 9.64
C LEU A 53 -9.92 -8.88 11.10
N GLN A 54 -9.50 -9.80 11.96
CA GLN A 54 -9.18 -9.51 13.34
C GLN A 54 -7.70 -9.14 13.45
N ILE A 55 -7.42 -7.88 13.82
CA ILE A 55 -6.05 -7.39 13.98
C ILE A 55 -5.59 -7.65 15.41
N LYS A 56 -4.51 -8.43 15.57
CA LYS A 56 -3.90 -8.80 16.87
C LYS A 56 -4.95 -9.32 17.86
N PRO A 57 -5.69 -10.38 17.54
CA PRO A 57 -6.77 -10.86 18.39
C PRO A 57 -6.25 -11.27 19.77
N LYS A 58 -6.93 -10.81 20.83
CA LYS A 58 -6.77 -11.29 22.19
C LYS A 58 -7.72 -12.47 22.36
N ASN A 59 -7.25 -13.69 22.25
CA ASN A 59 -7.84 -15.02 22.63
C ASN A 59 -9.39 -15.20 22.65
N ARG A 60 -10.18 -14.30 22.05
CA ARG A 60 -11.64 -14.39 22.00
C ARG A 60 -12.12 -14.33 20.54
N THR A 61 -12.70 -15.41 20.07
CA THR A 61 -13.36 -15.49 18.77
C THR A 61 -14.83 -15.16 18.93
N PHE A 62 -15.24 -13.98 18.49
CA PHE A 62 -16.66 -13.63 18.34
C PHE A 62 -17.07 -13.90 16.89
N ILE A 63 -18.23 -14.53 16.71
CA ILE A 63 -18.76 -14.83 15.37
C ILE A 63 -19.73 -13.73 14.96
N TYR A 64 -19.28 -12.84 14.10
CA TYR A 64 -20.11 -11.79 13.51
C TYR A 64 -21.01 -12.39 12.42
N LYS A 65 -22.25 -11.84 12.32
CA LYS A 65 -23.26 -12.27 11.35
C LYS A 65 -23.81 -11.06 10.60
N MET A 66 -24.26 -11.28 9.37
CA MET A 66 -24.99 -10.29 8.58
C MET A 66 -26.27 -10.95 8.04
N GLY A 67 -27.43 -10.47 8.46
CA GLY A 67 -28.72 -11.08 8.11
C GLY A 67 -28.82 -12.56 8.51
N GLY A 68 -28.26 -12.93 9.67
CA GLY A 68 -28.23 -14.32 10.16
C GLY A 68 -27.10 -15.18 9.58
N VAL A 69 -26.42 -14.75 8.51
CA VAL A 69 -25.30 -15.47 7.88
C VAL A 69 -24.01 -15.15 8.61
N PRO A 70 -23.25 -16.16 9.10
CA PRO A 70 -21.96 -15.93 9.73
C PRO A 70 -20.94 -15.41 8.73
N LEU A 71 -20.17 -14.39 9.12
CA LEU A 71 -19.10 -13.81 8.30
C LEU A 71 -17.82 -14.60 8.47
N GLN A 72 -17.09 -14.78 7.35
CA GLN A 72 -15.84 -15.51 7.37
C GLN A 72 -14.73 -14.72 8.05
N VAL A 73 -14.09 -15.29 9.06
CA VAL A 73 -12.87 -14.75 9.66
C VAL A 73 -11.69 -15.15 8.78
N VAL A 74 -10.88 -14.15 8.40
CA VAL A 74 -9.70 -14.34 7.54
C VAL A 74 -8.45 -13.80 8.22
N THR A 75 -7.29 -14.34 7.83
CA THR A 75 -5.97 -13.85 8.27
C THR A 75 -5.43 -12.73 7.38
N ASP A 76 -5.92 -12.68 6.15
CA ASP A 76 -5.52 -11.70 5.15
C ASP A 76 -6.75 -11.31 4.32
N CYS A 77 -6.91 -10.03 4.02
CA CYS A 77 -7.94 -9.55 3.11
C CYS A 77 -7.36 -8.54 2.09
N LEU A 78 -7.93 -8.54 0.90
CA LEU A 78 -7.58 -7.57 -0.14
C LEU A 78 -8.54 -6.38 -0.03
N TYR A 79 -8.02 -5.20 0.31
CA TYR A 79 -8.80 -3.96 0.34
C TYR A 79 -8.16 -2.91 -0.55
N LEU A 80 -8.91 -2.39 -1.52
CA LEU A 80 -8.46 -1.40 -2.51
C LEU A 80 -7.10 -1.77 -3.15
N GLY A 81 -6.92 -3.03 -3.50
CA GLY A 81 -5.68 -3.51 -4.12
C GLY A 81 -4.49 -3.73 -3.19
N VAL A 82 -4.65 -3.47 -1.89
CA VAL A 82 -3.64 -3.70 -0.85
C VAL A 82 -4.04 -4.91 0.01
N ASN A 83 -3.14 -5.86 0.18
CA ASN A 83 -3.37 -7.02 1.05
C ASN A 83 -3.06 -6.64 2.51
N LEU A 84 -4.09 -6.63 3.33
CA LEU A 84 -4.02 -6.39 4.78
C LEU A 84 -3.92 -7.73 5.49
N SER A 85 -2.97 -7.89 6.40
CA SER A 85 -2.83 -9.08 7.24
C SER A 85 -3.16 -8.78 8.71
N HIS A 86 -3.59 -9.81 9.44
CA HIS A 86 -3.99 -9.72 10.86
C HIS A 86 -2.89 -9.20 11.79
N ASP A 87 -1.63 -9.38 11.41
CA ASP A 87 -0.45 -8.90 12.14
C ASP A 87 0.02 -7.50 11.68
N LEU A 88 -0.66 -6.92 10.68
CA LEU A 88 -0.28 -5.67 10.01
C LEU A 88 1.13 -5.72 9.41
N SER A 89 1.67 -6.90 9.15
CA SER A 89 2.89 -7.04 8.36
C SER A 89 2.55 -6.91 6.88
N TRP A 90 3.36 -6.18 6.16
CA TRP A 90 3.19 -6.04 4.71
C TRP A 90 3.91 -7.14 3.91
N LYS A 91 4.36 -8.20 4.59
CA LYS A 91 5.18 -9.26 3.98
C LYS A 91 4.45 -9.95 2.81
N ASN A 92 3.19 -10.35 3.03
CA ASN A 92 2.38 -11.03 2.01
C ASN A 92 2.12 -10.09 0.83
N HIS A 93 1.72 -8.85 1.10
CA HIS A 93 1.52 -7.84 0.06
C HIS A 93 2.79 -7.62 -0.78
N LYS A 94 3.92 -7.33 -0.13
CA LYS A 94 5.22 -7.10 -0.80
C LYS A 94 5.65 -8.29 -1.66
N ASN A 95 5.49 -9.50 -1.16
CA ASN A 95 5.80 -10.73 -1.92
C ASN A 95 4.89 -10.87 -3.16
N GLN A 96 3.59 -10.60 -3.01
CA GLN A 96 2.64 -10.69 -4.12
C GLN A 96 2.93 -9.67 -5.22
N ILE A 97 3.14 -8.39 -4.86
CA ILE A 97 3.44 -7.34 -5.85
C ILE A 97 4.77 -7.59 -6.56
N THR A 98 5.80 -8.03 -5.82
CA THR A 98 7.10 -8.38 -6.39
C THR A 98 6.99 -9.53 -7.37
N LYS A 99 6.25 -10.60 -7.02
CA LYS A 99 5.98 -11.75 -7.90
C LYS A 99 5.22 -11.33 -9.17
N LYS A 100 4.14 -10.54 -9.01
CA LYS A 100 3.35 -10.02 -10.13
C LYS A 100 4.19 -9.12 -11.05
N ALA A 101 5.01 -8.23 -10.47
CA ALA A 101 5.88 -7.34 -11.22
C ALA A 101 6.96 -8.12 -12.00
N SER A 102 7.64 -9.07 -11.35
CA SER A 102 8.64 -9.95 -12.00
C SER A 102 8.03 -10.76 -13.15
N SER A 103 6.85 -11.32 -12.95
CA SER A 103 6.11 -12.03 -14.01
C SER A 103 5.81 -11.12 -15.21
N THR A 104 5.40 -9.87 -14.93
CA THR A 104 5.15 -8.88 -15.99
C THR A 104 6.44 -8.51 -16.72
N VAL A 105 7.58 -8.35 -16.04
CA VAL A 105 8.88 -8.15 -16.72
C VAL A 105 9.20 -9.33 -17.63
N GLY A 106 8.98 -10.57 -17.18
CA GLY A 106 9.15 -11.77 -17.99
C GLY A 106 8.25 -11.78 -19.23
N PHE A 107 6.98 -11.39 -19.08
CA PHE A 107 6.05 -11.23 -20.19
C PHE A 107 6.54 -10.18 -21.20
N LEU A 108 6.91 -8.99 -20.74
CA LEU A 108 7.41 -7.91 -21.60
C LEU A 108 8.68 -8.33 -22.35
N ARG A 109 9.60 -9.05 -21.69
CA ARG A 109 10.83 -9.56 -22.30
C ARG A 109 10.56 -10.50 -23.46
N ARG A 110 9.53 -11.35 -23.37
CA ARG A 110 9.15 -12.27 -24.46
C ARG A 110 8.50 -11.54 -25.63
N ASN A 111 7.58 -10.61 -25.33
CA ASN A 111 6.74 -10.00 -26.36
C ASN A 111 7.36 -8.73 -27.01
N LEU A 112 8.19 -8.00 -26.26
CA LEU A 112 8.79 -6.75 -26.74
C LEU A 112 10.29 -6.89 -27.06
N ARG A 113 10.77 -8.11 -27.31
CA ARG A 113 12.20 -8.38 -27.55
C ARG A 113 12.80 -7.45 -28.60
N ASN A 114 12.13 -7.30 -29.72
CA ASN A 114 12.61 -6.53 -30.89
C ASN A 114 12.14 -5.06 -30.90
N CYS A 115 11.41 -4.61 -29.86
CA CYS A 115 10.96 -3.23 -29.78
C CYS A 115 12.10 -2.26 -29.45
N PRO A 116 12.01 -0.99 -29.85
CA PRO A 116 12.96 0.06 -29.48
C PRO A 116 13.03 0.25 -27.94
N GLN A 117 14.16 0.81 -27.48
CA GLN A 117 14.43 1.01 -26.06
C GLN A 117 13.37 1.89 -25.37
N ASN A 118 12.91 2.96 -26.03
CA ASN A 118 11.87 3.85 -25.52
C ASN A 118 10.54 3.14 -25.30
N CYS A 119 10.12 2.27 -26.22
CA CYS A 119 8.93 1.44 -26.09
C CYS A 119 9.03 0.48 -24.88
N LYS A 120 10.15 -0.22 -24.73
CA LYS A 120 10.42 -1.09 -23.60
C LYS A 120 10.40 -0.33 -22.28
N LYS A 121 11.01 0.87 -22.22
CA LYS A 121 10.99 1.75 -21.05
C LYS A 121 9.57 2.19 -20.70
N LEU A 122 8.79 2.62 -21.68
CA LEU A 122 7.40 3.01 -21.49
C LEU A 122 6.58 1.84 -20.93
N ALA A 123 6.69 0.66 -21.52
CA ALA A 123 6.00 -0.55 -21.06
C ALA A 123 6.38 -0.91 -19.61
N TYR A 124 7.66 -0.81 -19.25
CA TYR A 124 8.11 -1.00 -17.87
C TYR A 124 7.46 0.02 -16.92
N CYS A 125 7.53 1.31 -17.25
CA CYS A 125 7.00 2.37 -16.41
C CYS A 125 5.48 2.21 -16.18
N SER A 126 4.73 1.86 -17.22
CA SER A 126 3.27 1.77 -17.16
C SER A 126 2.78 0.46 -16.51
N LEU A 127 3.40 -0.68 -16.82
CA LEU A 127 2.86 -1.99 -16.46
C LEU A 127 3.57 -2.66 -15.28
N VAL A 128 4.80 -2.26 -14.97
CA VAL A 128 5.60 -2.87 -13.91
C VAL A 128 5.80 -1.91 -12.75
N ARG A 129 6.40 -0.73 -13.01
CA ARG A 129 6.71 0.24 -11.98
C ARG A 129 5.46 0.74 -11.27
N SER A 130 4.36 0.97 -12.01
CA SER A 130 3.06 1.34 -11.42
C SER A 130 2.59 0.36 -10.35
N LYS A 131 2.79 -0.96 -10.55
CA LYS A 131 2.46 -1.99 -9.55
C LYS A 131 3.36 -1.94 -8.32
N LEU A 132 4.65 -1.61 -8.50
CA LEU A 132 5.64 -1.52 -7.43
C LEU A 132 5.53 -0.23 -6.61
N GLU A 133 4.77 0.77 -7.10
CA GLU A 133 4.60 2.06 -6.46
C GLU A 133 3.15 2.32 -5.99
N TYR A 134 2.20 1.48 -6.40
CA TYR A 134 0.81 1.65 -5.99
C TYR A 134 0.66 1.57 -4.47
N ALA A 135 0.03 2.60 -3.88
CA ALA A 135 -0.18 2.74 -2.44
C ALA A 135 1.11 2.56 -1.59
N ALA A 136 2.29 2.84 -2.15
CA ALA A 136 3.58 2.60 -1.48
C ALA A 136 3.72 3.36 -0.15
N THR A 137 3.02 4.47 0.03
CA THR A 137 2.98 5.21 1.30
C THR A 137 2.38 4.42 2.46
N VAL A 138 1.62 3.36 2.18
CA VAL A 138 0.98 2.49 3.18
C VAL A 138 1.90 1.36 3.61
N TRP A 139 2.59 0.71 2.65
CA TRP A 139 3.32 -0.53 2.85
C TRP A 139 4.83 -0.43 2.64
N ASP A 140 5.40 0.76 2.52
CA ASP A 140 6.82 0.97 2.20
C ASP A 140 7.74 0.10 3.09
N PRO A 141 8.63 -0.70 2.49
CA PRO A 141 9.53 -1.57 3.24
C PRO A 141 10.57 -0.74 4.02
N PHE A 142 10.87 -1.18 5.23
CA PHE A 142 11.91 -0.57 6.07
C PHE A 142 13.17 -1.42 6.23
N THR A 143 13.12 -2.71 5.83
CA THR A 143 14.29 -3.59 5.87
C THR A 143 15.00 -3.61 4.52
N GLN A 144 16.34 -3.62 4.54
CA GLN A 144 17.15 -3.64 3.33
C GLN A 144 16.83 -4.82 2.42
N ASN A 145 16.60 -6.01 3.00
CA ASN A 145 16.25 -7.21 2.22
C ASN A 145 14.94 -7.04 1.41
N GLU A 146 13.95 -6.36 1.97
CA GLU A 146 12.68 -6.11 1.27
C GLU A 146 12.83 -5.00 0.20
N ILE A 147 13.63 -3.98 0.50
CA ILE A 147 14.00 -2.93 -0.47
C ILE A 147 14.71 -3.58 -1.65
N ASP A 148 15.70 -4.42 -1.40
CA ASP A 148 16.49 -5.10 -2.44
C ASP A 148 15.65 -6.03 -3.32
N LYS A 149 14.61 -6.66 -2.77
CA LYS A 149 13.67 -7.48 -3.56
C LYS A 149 12.94 -6.65 -4.61
N LEU A 150 12.48 -5.45 -4.26
CA LEU A 150 11.82 -4.54 -5.19
C LEU A 150 12.80 -3.98 -6.21
N GLU A 151 13.97 -3.52 -5.76
CA GLU A 151 15.02 -3.00 -6.65
C GLU A 151 15.51 -4.05 -7.63
N ARG A 152 15.53 -5.33 -7.24
CA ARG A 152 15.89 -6.44 -8.14
C ARG A 152 14.99 -6.50 -9.37
N VAL A 153 13.70 -6.23 -9.23
CA VAL A 153 12.76 -6.20 -10.36
C VAL A 153 13.13 -5.06 -11.32
N GLN A 154 13.44 -3.87 -10.80
CA GLN A 154 13.88 -2.74 -11.61
C GLN A 154 15.20 -3.02 -12.32
N ARG A 155 16.17 -3.64 -11.64
CA ARG A 155 17.44 -4.06 -12.24
C ARG A 155 17.25 -5.07 -13.38
N GLN A 156 16.34 -6.02 -13.22
CA GLN A 156 15.96 -6.95 -14.31
C GLN A 156 15.32 -6.21 -15.49
N ALA A 157 14.46 -5.23 -15.20
CA ALA A 157 13.85 -4.41 -16.24
C ALA A 157 14.88 -3.54 -16.96
N ALA A 158 15.87 -2.97 -16.27
CA ALA A 158 16.96 -2.20 -16.91
C ALA A 158 17.74 -3.04 -17.93
N ARG A 159 18.08 -4.28 -17.55
CA ARG A 159 18.73 -5.23 -18.48
C ARG A 159 17.84 -5.56 -19.69
N PHE A 160 16.55 -5.75 -19.48
CA PHE A 160 15.59 -5.96 -20.57
C PHE A 160 15.50 -4.75 -21.50
N ILE A 161 15.44 -3.54 -20.97
CA ILE A 161 15.33 -2.30 -21.75
C ILE A 161 16.60 -2.07 -22.58
N LYS A 162 17.77 -2.24 -21.96
CA LYS A 162 19.08 -2.10 -22.62
C LYS A 162 19.44 -3.29 -23.52
N ASN A 163 18.67 -4.39 -23.43
CA ASN A 163 18.97 -5.66 -24.10
C ASN A 163 20.36 -6.22 -23.74
N ASP A 164 20.84 -5.92 -22.53
CA ASP A 164 22.13 -6.35 -22.02
C ASP A 164 21.97 -7.31 -20.83
N TYR A 165 22.15 -8.58 -21.10
CA TYR A 165 22.10 -9.66 -20.12
C TYR A 165 23.48 -10.23 -19.79
N ARG A 166 24.55 -9.74 -20.45
CA ARG A 166 25.90 -10.33 -20.38
C ARG A 166 26.80 -9.57 -19.42
N SER A 167 26.75 -8.24 -19.42
CA SER A 167 27.62 -7.39 -18.58
C SER A 167 27.54 -7.79 -17.10
N ARG A 168 28.73 -8.01 -16.50
CA ARG A 168 28.89 -8.43 -15.10
C ARG A 168 29.75 -7.46 -14.27
N ASP A 169 30.27 -6.41 -14.91
CA ASP A 169 31.13 -5.45 -14.24
C ASP A 169 30.42 -4.82 -13.04
N PRO A 170 31.12 -4.59 -11.94
CA PRO A 170 30.55 -3.87 -10.80
C PRO A 170 29.95 -2.54 -11.23
N GLY A 171 28.71 -2.27 -10.83
CA GLY A 171 28.02 -1.02 -11.18
C GLY A 171 27.37 -0.97 -12.58
N CYS A 172 27.54 -1.99 -13.45
CA CYS A 172 26.96 -1.97 -14.79
C CYS A 172 25.45 -1.71 -14.81
N VAL A 173 24.69 -2.29 -13.86
CA VAL A 173 23.23 -2.07 -13.78
C VAL A 173 22.91 -0.68 -13.25
N THR A 174 23.69 -0.13 -12.33
CA THR A 174 23.54 1.24 -11.85
C THR A 174 23.69 2.22 -13.01
N LYS A 175 24.74 2.05 -13.82
CA LYS A 175 24.92 2.85 -15.05
C LYS A 175 23.76 2.70 -16.03
N MET A 176 23.22 1.48 -16.19
CA MET A 176 22.02 1.28 -17.03
C MET A 176 20.81 2.07 -16.50
N LEU A 177 20.60 2.11 -15.18
CA LEU A 177 19.50 2.86 -14.57
C LEU A 177 19.68 4.38 -14.76
N GLU A 178 20.90 4.89 -14.61
CA GLU A 178 21.26 6.29 -14.86
C GLU A 178 20.99 6.67 -16.31
N ASP A 179 21.54 5.93 -17.28
CA ASP A 179 21.33 6.14 -18.72
C ASP A 179 19.84 6.10 -19.10
N LEU A 180 19.06 5.28 -18.42
CA LEU A 180 17.62 5.17 -18.63
C LEU A 180 16.85 6.25 -17.87
N ASN A 181 17.49 7.08 -17.07
CA ASN A 181 16.83 8.02 -16.16
C ASN A 181 15.72 7.31 -15.33
N LEU A 182 16.11 6.23 -14.67
CA LEU A 182 15.29 5.43 -13.79
C LEU A 182 15.84 5.53 -12.36
N PRO A 183 15.40 6.49 -11.55
CA PRO A 183 15.83 6.59 -10.16
C PRO A 183 15.41 5.35 -9.37
N LEU A 184 16.12 5.07 -8.27
CA LEU A 184 15.81 3.94 -7.40
C LEU A 184 14.35 4.00 -6.92
N LEU A 185 13.70 2.86 -6.85
CA LEU A 185 12.32 2.76 -6.35
C LEU A 185 12.21 3.23 -4.90
N GLU A 186 13.24 3.00 -4.09
CA GLU A 186 13.34 3.50 -2.72
C GLU A 186 13.27 5.04 -2.67
N THR A 187 14.06 5.73 -3.50
CA THR A 187 14.05 7.20 -3.59
C THR A 187 12.65 7.70 -3.96
N ARG A 188 12.02 7.09 -4.96
CA ARG A 188 10.68 7.45 -5.40
C ARG A 188 9.62 7.23 -4.31
N ARG A 189 9.68 6.12 -3.56
CA ARG A 189 8.78 5.87 -2.42
C ARG A 189 9.00 6.88 -1.30
N ARG A 190 10.25 7.23 -1.00
CA ARG A 190 10.59 8.29 -0.05
C ARG A 190 9.97 9.63 -0.46
N GLU A 191 10.10 10.02 -1.72
CA GLU A 191 9.47 11.24 -2.25
C GLU A 191 7.95 11.21 -2.10
N GLN A 192 7.30 10.08 -2.40
CA GLN A 192 5.85 9.94 -2.24
C GLN A 192 5.43 10.11 -0.78
N ARG A 193 6.18 9.55 0.18
CA ARG A 193 5.91 9.73 1.62
C ARG A 193 6.09 11.18 2.06
N LEU A 194 7.14 11.84 1.60
CA LEU A 194 7.37 13.26 1.89
C LEU A 194 6.27 14.15 1.31
N LYS A 195 5.82 13.87 0.08
CA LYS A 195 4.68 14.57 -0.54
C LYS A 195 3.38 14.35 0.24
N LEU A 196 3.13 13.12 0.72
CA LEU A 196 1.97 12.83 1.58
C LEU A 196 2.06 13.59 2.90
N LEU A 197 3.22 13.55 3.57
CA LEU A 197 3.46 14.28 4.81
C LEU A 197 3.26 15.79 4.64
N ALA A 198 3.78 16.37 3.57
CA ALA A 198 3.57 17.78 3.25
C ALA A 198 2.08 18.13 3.06
N LYS A 199 1.32 17.26 2.37
CA LYS A 199 -0.14 17.45 2.21
C LYS A 199 -0.88 17.38 3.54
N ILE A 200 -0.51 16.46 4.44
CA ILE A 200 -1.08 16.36 5.79
C ILE A 200 -0.74 17.64 6.56
N HIS A 201 0.53 18.02 6.61
CA HIS A 201 1.01 19.20 7.35
C HIS A 201 0.31 20.49 6.90
N THR A 202 0.09 20.64 5.60
CA THR A 202 -0.60 21.82 5.01
C THR A 202 -2.13 21.69 5.02
N ASN A 203 -2.70 20.70 5.72
CA ASN A 203 -4.14 20.45 5.82
C ASN A 203 -4.85 20.31 4.45
N ARG A 204 -4.12 19.83 3.43
CA ARG A 204 -4.68 19.58 2.08
C ARG A 204 -5.40 18.23 1.95
N LEU A 205 -5.45 17.47 3.03
CA LEU A 205 -6.14 16.18 3.10
C LEU A 205 -7.12 16.18 4.28
N PRO A 206 -8.38 16.58 4.07
CA PRO A 206 -9.37 16.67 5.16
C PRO A 206 -9.58 15.35 5.93
N ALA A 207 -9.41 14.23 5.24
CA ALA A 207 -9.53 12.90 5.85
C ALA A 207 -8.36 12.55 6.81
N LEU A 208 -7.26 13.30 6.75
CA LEU A 208 -6.06 13.12 7.56
C LEU A 208 -5.64 14.45 8.21
N PRO A 209 -6.41 14.97 9.17
CA PRO A 209 -6.08 16.25 9.81
C PRO A 209 -4.75 16.15 10.56
N PRO A 210 -3.90 17.18 10.52
CA PRO A 210 -2.58 17.18 11.15
C PRO A 210 -2.59 16.78 12.63
N SER A 211 -3.60 17.23 13.37
CA SER A 211 -3.76 16.95 14.81
C SER A 211 -3.79 15.46 15.16
N ASN A 212 -4.27 14.61 14.25
CA ASN A 212 -4.40 13.18 14.49
C ASN A 212 -3.12 12.41 14.14
N PHE A 213 -2.25 12.97 13.30
CA PHE A 213 -1.09 12.25 12.75
C PHE A 213 0.25 12.89 13.09
N LEU A 214 0.28 14.20 13.35
CA LEU A 214 1.49 14.93 13.67
C LEU A 214 1.49 15.32 15.14
N LYS A 215 2.47 14.80 15.88
CA LYS A 215 2.75 15.26 17.25
C LYS A 215 3.81 16.36 17.19
N PRO A 216 3.71 17.43 18.03
CA PRO A 216 4.79 18.39 18.16
C PRO A 216 6.07 17.64 18.55
N ALA A 217 7.19 18.00 17.91
CA ALA A 217 8.47 17.45 18.31
C ALA A 217 8.70 17.79 19.79
N ASN A 218 8.94 16.78 20.63
CA ASN A 218 9.44 17.01 21.97
C ASN A 218 10.80 17.70 21.82
N LEU A 219 10.84 18.98 22.09
CA LEU A 219 12.06 19.77 22.15
C LEU A 219 12.88 19.32 23.36
N SER A 220 13.37 18.09 23.34
CA SER A 220 14.47 17.72 24.22
C SER A 220 15.68 18.54 23.78
N ARG A 221 16.30 19.21 24.69
CA ARG A 221 17.40 20.22 24.67
C ARG A 221 18.57 20.05 23.67
N ARG A 222 18.47 19.26 22.61
CA ARG A 222 19.41 19.25 21.50
C ARG A 222 18.90 20.21 20.45
N ARG A 223 19.49 21.42 20.41
CA ARG A 223 19.34 22.37 19.31
C ARG A 223 19.69 21.68 18.00
N ILE A 224 18.71 21.17 17.29
CA ILE A 224 18.83 20.93 15.87
C ILE A 224 18.84 22.33 15.26
N LYS A 225 19.98 22.77 14.71
CA LYS A 225 20.03 23.95 13.85
C LYS A 225 19.10 23.64 12.67
N LEU A 226 17.90 24.16 12.72
CA LEU A 226 17.03 24.23 11.54
C LEU A 226 17.75 25.13 10.55
N LYS A 227 18.15 24.61 9.43
CA LYS A 227 18.52 25.40 8.27
C LYS A 227 17.30 26.27 7.94
N THR A 228 17.51 27.56 7.87
CA THR A 228 16.48 28.55 7.59
C THR A 228 16.01 28.41 6.13
N HIS A 229 14.84 28.92 5.84
CA HIS A 229 14.08 28.85 4.58
C HIS A 229 14.83 29.28 3.29
N GLN A 230 16.07 29.71 3.38
CA GLN A 230 16.90 30.17 2.26
C GLN A 230 17.65 29.06 1.51
N ASP A 231 17.59 27.80 2.00
CA ASP A 231 18.30 26.66 1.39
C ASP A 231 17.42 25.80 0.44
N PHE A 232 16.22 26.25 0.10
CA PHE A 232 15.32 25.58 -0.84
C PHE A 232 14.92 26.51 -1.98
N GLU A 233 15.83 26.73 -2.90
CA GLU A 233 15.46 27.17 -4.25
C GLU A 233 14.96 25.92 -5.04
N PHE A 234 13.79 26.09 -5.68
CA PHE A 234 13.09 25.09 -6.50
C PHE A 234 13.68 25.03 -7.93
#